data_6990f1df2865a14081798562ff0c7dc1
#
_entry.id   6990f1df2865a14081798562ff0c7dc1
#
_cell.length_a   1.000
_cell.length_b   1.000
_cell.length_c   1.000
_cell.angle_alpha   90.00
_cell.angle_beta   90.00
_cell.angle_gamma   90.00
#
_symmetry.space_group_name_H-M   'P 1'
#
loop_
_entity.id
_entity.type
_entity.pdbx_description
1 polymer ?
#
loop_
_entity_poly.entity_id
_entity_poly.type
_entity_poly.pdbx_seq_one_letter_code
_entity_poly.pdbx_strand_id
1 'polypeptide(L)'
;MTEGFDVAIVGAGIVGAACARECAAHGLKTAVLDAAGVGGGATAAGMGHLVVMDDSPAQMDLTRWSVELWRQLAPELPPQAEFETRGTIWVAADDEEMAEVRRKQKLYSAAGIATEILDSDALAQAEPQLRPGLAGGLLVPSDAVLYPPCAAAFLLQKAVELGAWTAMGKRVVAAGDRRVLQEDGTEIRAQFVVNACGANAPSLMPSLPVRKRRGHLVITERYPGFAHHQLVELGYLKSAHSLATDSVAFNVQPRQTGQLLIGSSREFDADDKPVNHALLGWMVKRAQEYMPAIGDLQAIRVWTGYRAATPDKLPLIGPWPEDESVFLATGHEGLGITTSLATAKLLLASITGKKTAIAAEPYLPGRFLSRLHADLARQPEAAHG
;
A
#
# COMPACT_ATOMS: atom_id res chain seq x y z
N MET A 1 -20.20 -33.25 5.07
CA MET A 1 -20.22 -32.23 3.98
C MET A 1 -19.80 -30.95 4.62
N THR A 2 -18.59 -30.46 4.37
CA THR A 2 -18.16 -29.15 4.82
C THR A 2 -19.02 -28.14 4.07
N GLU A 3 -19.90 -27.43 4.79
CA GLU A 3 -20.64 -26.30 4.22
C GLU A 3 -19.63 -25.32 3.58
N GLY A 4 -19.79 -25.03 2.28
CA GLY A 4 -18.94 -24.11 1.55
C GLY A 4 -19.03 -22.68 2.07
N PHE A 5 -18.03 -21.87 1.78
CA PHE A 5 -18.03 -20.43 2.01
C PHE A 5 -18.58 -19.68 0.79
N ASP A 6 -19.09 -18.47 0.98
CA ASP A 6 -19.39 -17.60 -0.15
C ASP A 6 -18.07 -17.01 -0.70
N VAL A 7 -17.14 -16.63 0.17
CA VAL A 7 -15.86 -16.03 -0.20
C VAL A 7 -14.72 -16.64 0.60
N ALA A 8 -13.65 -17.07 -0.09
CA ALA A 8 -12.37 -17.45 0.52
C ALA A 8 -11.30 -16.42 0.14
N ILE A 9 -10.74 -15.72 1.11
CA ILE A 9 -9.71 -14.68 0.92
C ILE A 9 -8.35 -15.25 1.29
N VAL A 10 -7.44 -15.28 0.32
CA VAL A 10 -6.05 -15.71 0.51
C VAL A 10 -5.15 -14.51 0.70
N GLY A 11 -4.60 -14.38 1.92
CA GLY A 11 -3.82 -13.24 2.38
C GLY A 11 -4.54 -12.42 3.44
N ALA A 12 -3.95 -12.32 4.63
CA ALA A 12 -4.45 -11.54 5.77
C ALA A 12 -3.62 -10.26 6.01
N GLY A 13 -2.99 -9.71 4.98
CA GLY A 13 -2.48 -8.34 5.00
C GLY A 13 -3.64 -7.34 5.12
N ILE A 14 -3.33 -6.05 5.24
CA ILE A 14 -4.35 -5.02 5.49
C ILE A 14 -5.45 -4.98 4.41
N VAL A 15 -5.10 -5.29 3.16
CA VAL A 15 -6.07 -5.37 2.04
C VAL A 15 -7.02 -6.56 2.23
N GLY A 16 -6.47 -7.76 2.47
CA GLY A 16 -7.28 -8.96 2.70
C GLY A 16 -8.15 -8.85 3.96
N ALA A 17 -7.61 -8.28 5.04
CA ALA A 17 -8.36 -8.01 6.26
C ALA A 17 -9.52 -7.03 6.04
N ALA A 18 -9.30 -5.97 5.25
CA ALA A 18 -10.35 -5.03 4.85
C ALA A 18 -11.44 -5.71 4.01
N CYS A 19 -11.04 -6.53 3.03
CA CYS A 19 -11.97 -7.33 2.22
C CYS A 19 -12.79 -8.30 3.09
N ALA A 20 -12.15 -8.97 4.05
CA ALA A 20 -12.82 -9.89 4.96
C ALA A 20 -13.89 -9.17 5.81
N ARG A 21 -13.53 -8.02 6.40
CA ARG A 21 -14.47 -7.21 7.18
C ARG A 21 -15.67 -6.79 6.33
N GLU A 22 -15.41 -6.33 5.12
CA GLU A 22 -16.47 -5.82 4.24
C GLU A 22 -17.40 -6.94 3.77
N CYS A 23 -16.86 -8.11 3.39
CA CYS A 23 -17.65 -9.29 3.00
C CYS A 23 -18.48 -9.82 4.17
N ALA A 24 -17.88 -9.98 5.36
CA ALA A 24 -18.58 -10.45 6.55
C ALA A 24 -19.68 -9.46 7.01
N ALA A 25 -19.40 -8.15 6.98
CA ALA A 25 -20.38 -7.12 7.30
C ALA A 25 -21.58 -7.12 6.32
N HIS A 26 -21.39 -7.68 5.14
CA HIS A 26 -22.44 -7.85 4.12
C HIS A 26 -23.20 -9.18 4.25
N GLY A 27 -22.89 -9.98 5.28
CA GLY A 27 -23.51 -11.26 5.54
C GLY A 27 -22.97 -12.43 4.71
N LEU A 28 -21.85 -12.24 3.98
CA LEU A 28 -21.22 -13.33 3.24
C LEU A 28 -20.44 -14.25 4.19
N LYS A 29 -20.63 -15.55 4.06
CA LYS A 29 -19.89 -16.56 4.79
C LYS A 29 -18.43 -16.55 4.30
N THR A 30 -17.55 -15.93 5.08
CA THR A 30 -16.20 -15.57 4.68
C THR A 30 -15.15 -16.45 5.35
N ALA A 31 -14.19 -16.99 4.56
CA ALA A 31 -12.98 -17.62 5.05
C ALA A 31 -11.76 -16.75 4.75
N VAL A 32 -10.81 -16.68 5.69
CA VAL A 32 -9.54 -15.96 5.49
C VAL A 32 -8.37 -16.90 5.79
N LEU A 33 -7.46 -17.02 4.85
CA LEU A 33 -6.29 -17.90 4.93
C LEU A 33 -5.00 -17.09 4.77
N ASP A 34 -4.01 -17.36 5.60
CA ASP A 34 -2.68 -16.75 5.46
C ASP A 34 -1.58 -17.74 5.87
N ALA A 35 -0.46 -17.71 5.15
CA ALA A 35 0.69 -18.59 5.39
C ALA A 35 1.44 -18.31 6.70
N ALA A 36 1.29 -17.10 7.25
CA ALA A 36 1.99 -16.68 8.47
C ALA A 36 0.99 -16.19 9.52
N GLY A 37 0.38 -15.03 9.29
CA GLY A 37 -0.55 -14.41 10.23
C GLY A 37 -0.99 -13.03 9.75
N VAL A 38 -1.91 -12.44 10.50
CA VAL A 38 -2.50 -11.15 10.14
C VAL A 38 -1.45 -10.02 10.11
N GLY A 39 -1.59 -9.14 9.14
CA GLY A 39 -0.77 -7.93 9.03
C GLY A 39 0.68 -8.17 8.65
N GLY A 40 1.03 -9.36 8.14
CA GLY A 40 2.37 -9.69 7.65
C GLY A 40 2.75 -9.03 6.32
N GLY A 41 3.89 -9.44 5.75
CA GLY A 41 4.36 -9.01 4.44
C GLY A 41 4.54 -7.48 4.30
N ALA A 42 4.02 -6.91 3.22
CA ALA A 42 4.10 -5.47 2.96
C ALA A 42 3.41 -4.61 4.04
N THR A 43 2.38 -5.13 4.70
CA THR A 43 1.68 -4.45 5.79
C THR A 43 2.61 -4.20 6.97
N ALA A 44 3.32 -5.23 7.43
CA ALA A 44 4.29 -5.12 8.54
C ALA A 44 5.51 -4.26 8.18
N ALA A 45 5.84 -4.20 6.89
CA ALA A 45 7.00 -3.47 6.41
C ALA A 45 6.69 -2.03 5.97
N GLY A 46 5.42 -1.63 5.95
CA GLY A 46 5.01 -0.29 5.51
C GLY A 46 5.14 0.77 6.59
N MET A 47 5.21 2.04 6.17
CA MET A 47 5.28 3.18 7.09
C MET A 47 3.92 3.49 7.74
N GLY A 48 2.82 3.26 7.05
CA GLY A 48 1.49 3.53 7.61
C GLY A 48 0.83 4.79 7.09
N HIS A 49 1.24 5.30 5.94
CA HIS A 49 0.67 6.50 5.36
C HIS A 49 -0.77 6.32 4.90
N LEU A 50 -1.61 7.32 5.18
CA LEU A 50 -2.96 7.49 4.65
C LEU A 50 -2.99 8.84 3.91
N VAL A 51 -2.70 8.79 2.62
CA VAL A 51 -2.44 9.99 1.80
C VAL A 51 -3.22 9.95 0.49
N VAL A 52 -3.56 11.13 -0.03
CA VAL A 52 -4.07 11.26 -1.39
C VAL A 52 -2.89 11.38 -2.35
N MET A 53 -2.95 10.61 -3.45
CA MET A 53 -1.92 10.61 -4.50
C MET A 53 -2.52 10.98 -5.84
N ASP A 54 -1.78 11.72 -6.65
CA ASP A 54 -2.23 12.31 -7.91
C ASP A 54 -1.44 11.85 -9.15
N ASP A 55 -0.83 10.66 -9.10
CA ASP A 55 -0.09 10.10 -10.25
C ASP A 55 -1.00 9.84 -11.46
N SER A 56 -2.30 9.63 -11.23
CA SER A 56 -3.34 9.55 -12.23
C SER A 56 -4.71 9.90 -11.64
N PRO A 57 -5.71 10.28 -12.46
CA PRO A 57 -7.08 10.52 -11.98
C PRO A 57 -7.66 9.31 -11.22
N ALA A 58 -7.47 8.10 -11.74
CA ALA A 58 -7.93 6.87 -11.07
C ALA A 58 -7.24 6.67 -9.72
N GLN A 59 -5.93 6.93 -9.61
CA GLN A 59 -5.24 6.82 -8.33
C GLN A 59 -5.73 7.86 -7.32
N MET A 60 -5.99 9.09 -7.78
CA MET A 60 -6.56 10.14 -6.93
C MET A 60 -7.95 9.74 -6.41
N ASP A 61 -8.84 9.25 -7.27
CA ASP A 61 -10.17 8.82 -6.87
C ASP A 61 -10.13 7.70 -5.84
N LEU A 62 -9.30 6.69 -6.05
CA LEU A 62 -9.15 5.55 -5.14
C LEU A 62 -8.58 5.97 -3.78
N THR A 63 -7.52 6.77 -3.79
CA THR A 63 -6.86 7.20 -2.55
C THR A 63 -7.73 8.17 -1.77
N ARG A 64 -8.36 9.16 -2.44
CA ARG A 64 -9.29 10.11 -1.82
C ARG A 64 -10.46 9.40 -1.16
N TRP A 65 -11.12 8.50 -1.87
CA TRP A 65 -12.24 7.74 -1.31
C TRP A 65 -11.80 6.89 -0.12
N SER A 66 -10.67 6.22 -0.22
CA SER A 66 -10.19 5.36 0.84
C SER A 66 -9.74 6.14 2.09
N VAL A 67 -9.10 7.29 1.93
CA VAL A 67 -8.75 8.19 3.05
C VAL A 67 -10.01 8.64 3.78
N GLU A 68 -11.07 8.96 3.07
CA GLU A 68 -12.36 9.31 3.69
C GLU A 68 -12.96 8.13 4.48
N LEU A 69 -12.90 6.90 3.93
CA LEU A 69 -13.34 5.70 4.65
C LEU A 69 -12.49 5.44 5.91
N TRP A 70 -11.17 5.65 5.85
CA TRP A 70 -10.30 5.56 7.00
C TRP A 70 -10.64 6.59 8.07
N ARG A 71 -10.95 7.83 7.68
CA ARG A 71 -11.36 8.89 8.61
C ARG A 71 -12.68 8.54 9.32
N GLN A 72 -13.63 7.94 8.60
CA GLN A 72 -14.89 7.46 9.17
C GLN A 72 -14.65 6.30 10.15
N LEU A 73 -13.69 5.42 9.88
CA LEU A 73 -13.34 4.28 10.73
C LEU A 73 -12.46 4.66 11.93
N ALA A 74 -11.73 5.78 11.86
CA ALA A 74 -10.75 6.18 12.87
C ALA A 74 -11.25 6.16 14.32
N PRO A 75 -12.51 6.59 14.64
CA PRO A 75 -13.02 6.54 16.01
C PRO A 75 -13.16 5.12 16.59
N GLU A 76 -13.22 4.09 15.75
CA GLU A 76 -13.33 2.69 16.16
C GLU A 76 -11.96 2.02 16.35
N LEU A 77 -10.89 2.61 15.81
CA LEU A 77 -9.56 2.02 15.86
C LEU A 77 -9.03 1.96 17.30
N PRO A 78 -8.40 0.85 17.71
CA PRO A 78 -7.78 0.76 19.03
C PRO A 78 -6.55 1.67 19.12
N PRO A 79 -6.18 2.14 20.31
CA PRO A 79 -5.00 3.02 20.49
C PRO A 79 -3.71 2.44 19.92
N GLN A 80 -3.57 1.11 19.89
CA GLN A 80 -2.42 0.41 19.31
C GLN A 80 -2.29 0.58 17.78
N ALA A 81 -3.36 1.01 17.11
CA ALA A 81 -3.30 1.34 15.69
C ALA A 81 -2.60 2.69 15.44
N GLU A 82 -2.30 3.47 16.48
CA GLU A 82 -1.58 4.75 16.42
C GLU A 82 -2.08 5.66 15.28
N PHE A 83 -3.41 5.74 15.12
CA PHE A 83 -3.99 6.62 14.09
C PHE A 83 -3.84 8.08 14.51
N GLU A 84 -3.17 8.87 13.68
CA GLU A 84 -2.97 10.31 13.90
C GLU A 84 -3.11 11.09 12.60
N THR A 85 -3.91 12.16 12.65
CA THR A 85 -3.96 13.16 11.57
C THR A 85 -2.80 14.13 11.76
N ARG A 86 -1.64 13.80 11.18
CA ARG A 86 -0.40 14.57 11.29
C ARG A 86 -0.20 15.56 10.15
N GLY A 87 -0.91 15.35 9.05
CA GLY A 87 -0.66 16.05 7.80
C GLY A 87 0.61 15.57 7.09
N THR A 88 0.66 15.79 5.79
CA THR A 88 1.84 15.56 4.95
C THR A 88 2.35 16.88 4.41
N ILE A 89 3.64 17.16 4.56
CA ILE A 89 4.31 18.25 3.86
C ILE A 89 5.13 17.68 2.70
N TRP A 90 4.73 18.04 1.49
CA TRP A 90 5.51 17.84 0.28
C TRP A 90 6.55 18.96 0.19
N VAL A 91 7.79 18.63 0.51
CA VAL A 91 8.89 19.60 0.63
C VAL A 91 9.44 19.92 -0.75
N ALA A 92 9.48 21.20 -1.10
CA ALA A 92 10.07 21.72 -2.32
C ALA A 92 11.49 22.26 -2.05
N ALA A 93 12.47 21.76 -2.79
CA ALA A 93 13.86 22.14 -2.63
C ALA A 93 14.21 23.47 -3.33
N ASP A 94 13.50 23.78 -4.41
CA ASP A 94 13.77 24.92 -5.29
C ASP A 94 12.49 25.53 -5.90
N ASP A 95 12.64 26.58 -6.71
CA ASP A 95 11.52 27.29 -7.34
C ASP A 95 10.82 26.44 -8.42
N GLU A 96 11.51 25.51 -9.08
CA GLU A 96 10.90 24.58 -10.03
C GLU A 96 9.91 23.66 -9.31
N GLU A 97 10.32 23.14 -8.15
CA GLU A 97 9.44 22.32 -7.30
C GLU A 97 8.30 23.15 -6.69
N MET A 98 8.50 24.43 -6.40
CA MET A 98 7.42 25.33 -5.98
C MET A 98 6.38 25.58 -7.10
N ALA A 99 6.75 25.51 -8.37
CA ALA A 99 5.79 25.54 -9.45
C ALA A 99 4.91 24.27 -9.44
N GLU A 100 5.50 23.11 -9.16
CA GLU A 100 4.77 21.85 -8.98
C GLU A 100 3.87 21.85 -7.73
N VAL A 101 4.30 22.48 -6.62
CA VAL A 101 3.46 22.74 -5.43
C VAL A 101 2.16 23.44 -5.84
N ARG A 102 2.27 24.52 -6.63
CA ARG A 102 1.09 25.28 -7.08
C ARG A 102 0.18 24.48 -8.00
N ARG A 103 0.76 23.62 -8.89
CA ARG A 103 0.00 22.72 -9.75
C ARG A 103 -0.78 21.72 -8.89
N LYS A 104 -0.10 21.07 -7.95
CA LYS A 104 -0.67 20.07 -7.03
C LYS A 104 -1.77 20.68 -6.17
N GLN A 105 -1.57 21.90 -5.65
CA GLN A 105 -2.59 22.63 -4.89
C GLN A 105 -3.87 22.82 -5.71
N LYS A 106 -3.75 23.31 -6.96
CA LYS A 106 -4.92 23.52 -7.83
C LYS A 106 -5.69 22.22 -8.05
N LEU A 107 -4.97 21.13 -8.30
CA LEU A 107 -5.55 19.82 -8.53
C LEU A 107 -6.27 19.29 -7.28
N TYR A 108 -5.65 19.42 -6.11
CA TYR A 108 -6.24 19.00 -4.84
C TYR A 108 -7.47 19.85 -4.48
N SER A 109 -7.37 21.17 -4.66
CA SER A 109 -8.52 22.07 -4.43
C SER A 109 -9.71 21.74 -5.33
N ALA A 110 -9.46 21.42 -6.61
CA ALA A 110 -10.51 20.98 -7.54
C ALA A 110 -11.15 19.65 -7.12
N ALA A 111 -10.40 18.79 -6.43
CA ALA A 111 -10.91 17.54 -5.84
C ALA A 111 -11.52 17.72 -4.43
N GLY A 112 -11.61 18.94 -3.93
CA GLY A 112 -12.17 19.24 -2.59
C GLY A 112 -11.22 18.89 -1.43
N ILE A 113 -9.93 18.74 -1.68
CA ILE A 113 -8.92 18.45 -0.67
C ILE A 113 -8.29 19.76 -0.20
N ALA A 114 -8.39 20.06 1.10
CA ALA A 114 -7.78 21.23 1.71
C ALA A 114 -6.25 21.11 1.68
N THR A 115 -5.56 22.17 1.25
CA THR A 115 -4.10 22.26 1.22
C THR A 115 -3.65 23.66 1.54
N GLU A 116 -2.43 23.79 2.06
CA GLU A 116 -1.79 25.05 2.36
C GLU A 116 -0.40 25.11 1.72
N ILE A 117 -0.10 26.20 1.00
CA ILE A 117 1.25 26.46 0.50
C ILE A 117 2.05 27.08 1.63
N LEU A 118 3.16 26.45 1.99
CA LEU A 118 4.15 26.97 2.91
C LEU A 118 5.28 27.61 2.10
N ASP A 119 5.59 28.87 2.36
CA ASP A 119 6.86 29.48 1.91
C ASP A 119 8.04 28.97 2.76
N SER A 120 9.24 29.45 2.48
CA SER A 120 10.45 29.02 3.18
C SER A 120 10.39 29.27 4.69
N ASP A 121 9.81 30.39 5.13
CA ASP A 121 9.73 30.78 6.53
C ASP A 121 8.67 29.94 7.27
N ALA A 122 7.49 29.78 6.67
CA ALA A 122 6.42 28.93 7.20
C ALA A 122 6.85 27.46 7.28
N LEU A 123 7.58 26.95 6.27
CA LEU A 123 8.14 25.61 6.29
C LEU A 123 9.15 25.42 7.43
N ALA A 124 10.07 26.38 7.63
CA ALA A 124 11.05 26.34 8.71
C ALA A 124 10.40 26.41 10.09
N GLN A 125 9.29 27.16 10.23
CA GLN A 125 8.51 27.20 11.48
C GLN A 125 7.76 25.89 11.74
N ALA A 126 7.16 25.28 10.70
CA ALA A 126 6.43 24.02 10.82
C ALA A 126 7.36 22.84 11.13
N GLU A 127 8.57 22.82 10.55
CA GLU A 127 9.57 21.75 10.66
C GLU A 127 10.97 22.30 10.87
N PRO A 128 11.34 22.67 12.12
CA PRO A 128 12.61 23.34 12.42
C PRO A 128 13.87 22.49 12.16
N GLN A 129 13.73 21.17 12.02
CA GLN A 129 14.84 20.26 11.72
C GLN A 129 15.15 20.15 10.22
N LEU A 130 14.32 20.72 9.35
CA LEU A 130 14.64 20.84 7.93
C LEU A 130 15.80 21.85 7.74
N ARG A 131 16.68 21.54 6.78
CA ARG A 131 17.80 22.43 6.45
C ARG A 131 17.32 23.80 5.95
N PRO A 132 18.07 24.86 6.19
CA PRO A 132 17.78 26.16 5.60
C PRO A 132 17.91 26.13 4.06
N GLY A 133 17.27 27.09 3.38
CA GLY A 133 17.36 27.28 1.94
C GLY A 133 16.46 26.31 1.12
N LEU A 134 15.49 25.66 1.75
CA LEU A 134 14.38 25.02 1.04
C LEU A 134 13.38 26.10 0.58
N ALA A 135 12.80 25.92 -0.61
CA ALA A 135 11.93 26.94 -1.21
C ALA A 135 10.54 27.00 -0.57
N GLY A 136 10.09 25.91 0.05
CA GLY A 136 8.78 25.82 0.67
C GLY A 136 8.17 24.44 0.59
N GLY A 137 6.83 24.33 0.52
CA GLY A 137 6.16 23.05 0.42
C GLY A 137 4.64 23.16 0.31
N LEU A 138 3.99 22.00 0.21
CA LEU A 138 2.54 21.87 0.26
C LEU A 138 2.15 21.03 1.46
N LEU A 139 1.44 21.62 2.40
CA LEU A 139 0.81 20.92 3.51
C LEU A 139 -0.56 20.38 3.08
N VAL A 140 -0.78 19.10 3.30
CA VAL A 140 -2.08 18.42 3.21
C VAL A 140 -2.49 18.05 4.64
N PRO A 141 -3.22 18.90 5.35
CA PRO A 141 -3.43 18.75 6.80
C PRO A 141 -4.30 17.55 7.16
N SER A 142 -5.09 17.05 6.20
CA SER A 142 -5.98 15.91 6.40
C SER A 142 -5.32 14.54 6.25
N ASP A 143 -4.09 14.48 5.78
CA ASP A 143 -3.35 13.22 5.70
C ASP A 143 -3.05 12.68 7.10
N ALA A 144 -3.01 11.36 7.19
CA ALA A 144 -2.86 10.68 8.46
C ALA A 144 -1.79 9.57 8.38
N VAL A 145 -1.44 9.07 9.53
CA VAL A 145 -0.58 7.90 9.69
C VAL A 145 -1.24 6.92 10.64
N LEU A 146 -0.89 5.63 10.51
CA LEU A 146 -1.29 4.60 11.45
C LEU A 146 -0.22 3.50 11.57
N TYR A 147 -0.35 2.63 12.56
CA TYR A 147 0.46 1.42 12.65
C TYR A 147 -0.23 0.25 11.93
N PRO A 148 0.24 -0.13 10.72
CA PRO A 148 -0.53 -0.98 9.83
C PRO A 148 -0.81 -2.40 10.35
N PRO A 149 0.11 -3.09 11.09
CA PRO A 149 -0.18 -4.42 11.62
C PRO A 149 -1.36 -4.43 12.60
N CYS A 150 -1.45 -3.44 13.49
CA CYS A 150 -2.56 -3.35 14.43
C CYS A 150 -3.88 -2.97 13.75
N ALA A 151 -3.83 -2.11 12.73
CA ALA A 151 -5.02 -1.79 11.92
C ALA A 151 -5.51 -3.03 11.15
N ALA A 152 -4.61 -3.83 10.56
CA ALA A 152 -4.98 -5.08 9.89
C ALA A 152 -5.58 -6.09 10.87
N ALA A 153 -4.98 -6.23 12.07
CA ALA A 153 -5.51 -7.10 13.13
C ALA A 153 -6.92 -6.67 13.56
N PHE A 154 -7.14 -5.37 13.75
CA PHE A 154 -8.46 -4.83 14.06
C PHE A 154 -9.50 -5.15 12.97
N LEU A 155 -9.16 -4.93 11.70
CA LEU A 155 -10.07 -5.22 10.58
C LEU A 155 -10.43 -6.71 10.51
N LEU A 156 -9.44 -7.60 10.69
CA LEU A 156 -9.69 -9.04 10.70
C LEU A 156 -10.49 -9.48 11.92
N GLN A 157 -10.21 -8.91 13.10
CA GLN A 157 -10.99 -9.17 14.31
C GLN A 157 -12.45 -8.79 14.09
N LYS A 158 -12.74 -7.64 13.48
CA LYS A 158 -14.11 -7.23 13.13
C LYS A 158 -14.78 -8.21 12.17
N ALA A 159 -14.04 -8.77 11.21
CA ALA A 159 -14.57 -9.82 10.34
C ALA A 159 -14.93 -11.08 11.13
N VAL A 160 -14.08 -11.50 12.08
CA VAL A 160 -14.33 -12.67 12.95
C VAL A 160 -15.53 -12.44 13.89
N GLU A 161 -15.67 -11.26 14.45
CA GLU A 161 -16.85 -10.87 15.26
C GLU A 161 -18.17 -10.97 14.44
N LEU A 162 -18.08 -10.79 13.11
CA LEU A 162 -19.17 -10.94 12.16
C LEU A 162 -19.30 -12.37 11.58
N GLY A 163 -18.55 -13.34 12.12
CA GLY A 163 -18.65 -14.75 11.75
C GLY A 163 -17.67 -15.24 10.69
N ALA A 164 -16.66 -14.44 10.31
CA ALA A 164 -15.64 -14.94 9.40
C ALA A 164 -14.78 -16.03 10.07
N TRP A 165 -14.48 -17.06 9.33
CA TRP A 165 -13.58 -18.14 9.74
C TRP A 165 -12.14 -17.84 9.29
N THR A 166 -11.15 -18.23 10.08
CA THR A 166 -9.73 -17.96 9.78
C THR A 166 -8.87 -19.21 9.86
N ALA A 167 -7.90 -19.34 8.96
CA ALA A 167 -6.84 -20.36 8.99
C ALA A 167 -5.48 -19.69 8.76
N MET A 168 -4.74 -19.51 9.84
CA MET A 168 -3.41 -18.90 9.84
C MET A 168 -2.32 -19.95 9.98
N GLY A 169 -1.11 -19.65 9.45
CA GLY A 169 0.06 -20.51 9.55
C GLY A 169 0.10 -21.65 8.52
N LYS A 170 -0.80 -21.65 7.54
CA LYS A 170 -0.83 -22.64 6.47
C LYS A 170 -0.85 -21.99 5.09
N ARG A 171 0.10 -22.38 4.26
CA ARG A 171 0.23 -21.82 2.91
C ARG A 171 -0.86 -22.37 1.99
N VAL A 172 -1.50 -21.50 1.22
CA VAL A 172 -2.31 -21.89 0.07
C VAL A 172 -1.37 -22.10 -1.12
N VAL A 173 -1.50 -23.24 -1.79
CA VAL A 173 -0.66 -23.64 -2.92
C VAL A 173 -1.41 -23.61 -4.26
N ALA A 174 -2.75 -23.64 -4.24
CA ALA A 174 -3.58 -23.46 -5.42
C ALA A 174 -4.88 -22.74 -5.07
N ALA A 175 -5.38 -21.91 -6.00
CA ALA A 175 -6.59 -21.13 -5.87
C ALA A 175 -7.26 -20.99 -7.24
N GLY A 176 -8.53 -21.34 -7.34
CA GLY A 176 -9.34 -21.36 -8.58
C GLY A 176 -10.41 -22.43 -8.54
N ASP A 177 -11.25 -22.49 -9.55
CA ASP A 177 -12.33 -23.50 -9.65
C ASP A 177 -13.19 -23.58 -8.37
N ARG A 178 -13.50 -22.46 -7.75
CA ARG A 178 -14.30 -22.34 -6.50
C ARG A 178 -13.69 -23.05 -5.29
N ARG A 179 -12.36 -23.15 -5.23
CA ARG A 179 -11.65 -23.77 -4.10
C ARG A 179 -10.28 -23.16 -3.88
N VAL A 180 -9.78 -23.36 -2.69
CA VAL A 180 -8.37 -23.15 -2.33
C VAL A 180 -7.82 -24.45 -1.76
N LEU A 181 -6.57 -24.76 -2.10
CA LEU A 181 -5.82 -25.92 -1.60
C LEU A 181 -4.67 -25.44 -0.74
N GLN A 182 -4.60 -25.93 0.50
CA GLN A 182 -3.48 -25.69 1.42
C GLN A 182 -2.37 -26.74 1.20
N GLU A 183 -1.16 -26.40 1.61
CA GLU A 183 0.03 -27.28 1.49
C GLU A 183 -0.09 -28.64 2.18
N ASP A 184 -0.95 -28.77 3.19
CA ASP A 184 -1.24 -30.02 3.88
C ASP A 184 -2.33 -30.87 3.20
N GLY A 185 -2.80 -30.46 2.03
CA GLY A 185 -3.86 -31.13 1.28
C GLY A 185 -5.28 -30.74 1.69
N THR A 186 -5.46 -29.85 2.66
CA THR A 186 -6.79 -29.37 3.06
C THR A 186 -7.41 -28.53 1.95
N GLU A 187 -8.59 -28.93 1.47
CA GLU A 187 -9.39 -28.21 0.48
C GLU A 187 -10.50 -27.40 1.17
N ILE A 188 -10.64 -26.13 0.81
CA ILE A 188 -11.71 -25.24 1.25
C ILE A 188 -12.48 -24.77 0.03
N ARG A 189 -13.79 -25.04 0.02
CA ARG A 189 -14.69 -24.65 -1.08
C ARG A 189 -15.34 -23.32 -0.81
N ALA A 190 -15.35 -22.44 -1.82
CA ALA A 190 -15.99 -21.14 -1.78
C ALA A 190 -16.58 -20.79 -3.14
N GLN A 191 -17.67 -20.04 -3.16
CA GLN A 191 -18.24 -19.55 -4.41
C GLN A 191 -17.25 -18.65 -5.14
N PHE A 192 -16.57 -17.78 -4.38
CA PHE A 192 -15.54 -16.88 -4.89
C PHE A 192 -14.24 -17.04 -4.10
N VAL A 193 -13.12 -16.96 -4.80
CA VAL A 193 -11.78 -16.98 -4.22
C VAL A 193 -11.10 -15.65 -4.49
N VAL A 194 -10.61 -14.97 -3.44
CA VAL A 194 -9.93 -13.67 -3.56
C VAL A 194 -8.44 -13.85 -3.33
N ASN A 195 -7.62 -13.55 -4.34
CA ASN A 195 -6.17 -13.48 -4.20
C ASN A 195 -5.77 -12.07 -3.69
N ALA A 196 -5.51 -11.97 -2.38
CA ALA A 196 -5.04 -10.78 -1.68
C ALA A 196 -3.59 -10.93 -1.17
N CYS A 197 -2.77 -11.76 -1.85
CA CYS A 197 -1.41 -12.13 -1.43
C CYS A 197 -0.36 -11.04 -1.68
N GLY A 198 -0.76 -9.82 -2.09
CA GLY A 198 0.16 -8.71 -2.32
C GLY A 198 1.24 -9.08 -3.33
N ALA A 199 2.52 -8.84 -2.99
CA ALA A 199 3.65 -9.14 -3.87
C ALA A 199 3.84 -10.65 -4.15
N ASN A 200 3.18 -11.52 -3.38
CA ASN A 200 3.19 -12.98 -3.60
C ASN A 200 1.99 -13.48 -4.42
N ALA A 201 1.12 -12.61 -4.91
CA ALA A 201 -0.04 -13.00 -5.73
C ALA A 201 0.34 -13.86 -6.96
N PRO A 202 1.48 -13.62 -7.63
CA PRO A 202 1.93 -14.47 -8.74
C PRO A 202 2.27 -15.92 -8.35
N SER A 203 2.50 -16.23 -7.07
CA SER A 203 2.75 -17.62 -6.66
C SER A 203 1.52 -18.52 -6.83
N LEU A 204 0.31 -17.95 -6.82
CA LEU A 204 -0.95 -18.63 -7.07
C LEU A 204 -1.41 -18.47 -8.53
N MET A 205 -1.00 -17.40 -9.19
CA MET A 205 -1.41 -17.04 -10.54
C MET A 205 -0.20 -16.44 -11.29
N PRO A 206 0.68 -17.27 -11.88
CA PRO A 206 1.94 -16.83 -12.51
C PRO A 206 1.78 -15.83 -13.65
N SER A 207 0.62 -15.79 -14.31
CA SER A 207 0.27 -14.86 -15.38
C SER A 207 0.02 -13.43 -14.90
N LEU A 208 -0.07 -13.17 -13.59
CA LEU A 208 -0.33 -11.81 -13.09
C LEU A 208 0.85 -10.87 -13.37
N PRO A 209 0.60 -9.66 -13.94
CA PRO A 209 1.63 -8.66 -14.20
C PRO A 209 2.03 -7.92 -12.91
N VAL A 210 2.33 -8.66 -11.86
CA VAL A 210 2.75 -8.13 -10.56
C VAL A 210 4.21 -8.50 -10.32
N ARG A 211 5.06 -7.50 -10.11
CA ARG A 211 6.47 -7.69 -9.77
C ARG A 211 6.75 -7.26 -8.33
N LYS A 212 7.62 -7.97 -7.67
CA LYS A 212 8.13 -7.56 -6.36
C LYS A 212 9.07 -6.37 -6.52
N ARG A 213 8.83 -5.30 -5.76
CA ARG A 213 9.72 -4.14 -5.67
C ARG A 213 10.08 -3.90 -4.22
N ARG A 214 11.34 -4.19 -3.88
CA ARG A 214 11.86 -4.07 -2.52
C ARG A 214 12.02 -2.62 -2.12
N GLY A 215 11.76 -2.33 -0.85
CA GLY A 215 12.07 -1.05 -0.21
C GLY A 215 12.71 -1.28 1.15
N HIS A 216 13.53 -0.33 1.58
CA HIS A 216 14.19 -0.31 2.87
C HIS A 216 13.54 0.73 3.78
N LEU A 217 13.49 0.45 5.08
CA LEU A 217 13.09 1.39 6.14
C LEU A 217 14.06 1.30 7.30
N VAL A 218 14.22 2.43 7.98
CA VAL A 218 14.93 2.58 9.26
C VAL A 218 13.95 3.09 10.30
N ILE A 219 14.01 2.58 11.53
CA ILE A 219 13.38 3.20 12.70
C ILE A 219 14.44 3.62 13.70
N THR A 220 14.27 4.83 14.24
CA THR A 220 15.21 5.41 15.23
C THR A 220 14.81 5.06 16.65
N GLU A 221 15.68 5.38 17.61
CA GLU A 221 15.31 5.60 19.01
C GLU A 221 14.27 6.74 19.13
N ARG A 222 13.80 7.01 20.33
CA ARG A 222 12.74 8.00 20.60
C ARG A 222 13.31 9.40 20.66
N TYR A 223 12.84 10.27 19.77
CA TYR A 223 13.16 11.69 19.70
C TYR A 223 11.85 12.50 19.55
N PRO A 224 11.05 12.61 20.64
CA PRO A 224 9.77 13.31 20.59
C PRO A 224 9.94 14.76 20.14
N GLY A 225 9.10 15.20 19.18
CA GLY A 225 9.16 16.56 18.64
C GLY A 225 10.26 16.82 17.61
N PHE A 226 11.01 15.80 17.19
CA PHE A 226 12.03 15.96 16.15
C PHE A 226 11.40 16.26 14.77
N ALA A 227 10.27 15.67 14.44
CA ALA A 227 9.43 16.00 13.30
C ALA A 227 7.96 16.05 13.73
N HIS A 228 7.18 16.94 13.12
CA HIS A 228 5.77 17.17 13.48
C HIS A 228 4.82 16.55 12.45
N HIS A 229 5.19 16.62 11.17
CA HIS A 229 4.41 16.12 10.05
C HIS A 229 5.10 14.93 9.39
N GLN A 230 4.34 14.22 8.54
CA GLN A 230 4.96 13.34 7.57
C GLN A 230 5.62 14.20 6.49
N LEU A 231 6.91 13.96 6.24
CA LEU A 231 7.72 14.73 5.30
C LEU A 231 8.05 13.87 4.07
N VAL A 232 7.80 14.38 2.89
CA VAL A 232 8.11 13.74 1.62
C VAL A 232 8.69 14.77 0.67
N GLU A 233 9.82 14.47 0.02
CA GLU A 233 10.33 15.36 -1.03
C GLU A 233 9.38 15.40 -2.23
N LEU A 234 9.16 16.57 -2.78
CA LEU A 234 8.35 16.73 -3.99
C LEU A 234 9.01 16.10 -5.21
N GLY A 235 10.34 16.16 -5.29
CA GLY A 235 11.16 15.46 -6.29
C GLY A 235 10.99 13.94 -6.31
N TYR A 236 10.34 13.36 -5.29
CA TYR A 236 9.91 11.96 -5.28
C TYR A 236 9.11 11.58 -6.53
N LEU A 237 8.28 12.47 -7.03
CA LEU A 237 7.53 12.26 -8.27
C LEU A 237 8.48 12.09 -9.47
N LYS A 238 9.57 12.86 -9.55
CA LYS A 238 10.59 12.75 -10.63
C LYS A 238 11.34 11.42 -10.53
N SER A 239 11.76 11.02 -9.32
CA SER A 239 12.52 9.77 -9.07
C SER A 239 11.63 8.51 -9.09
N ALA A 240 10.35 8.63 -8.71
CA ALA A 240 9.38 7.55 -8.70
C ALA A 240 8.97 7.07 -10.10
N HIS A 241 9.16 7.90 -11.11
CA HIS A 241 8.77 7.59 -12.50
C HIS A 241 9.79 6.71 -13.24
N SER A 242 11.01 6.54 -12.72
CA SER A 242 11.97 5.59 -13.29
C SER A 242 11.59 4.15 -12.90
N LEU A 243 11.02 3.40 -13.84
CA LEU A 243 10.73 1.97 -13.69
C LEU A 243 11.99 1.07 -13.83
N ALA A 244 13.13 1.63 -14.18
CA ALA A 244 14.29 0.86 -14.67
C ALA A 244 15.49 0.83 -13.72
N THR A 245 15.55 1.64 -12.65
CA THR A 245 16.74 1.74 -11.80
C THR A 245 16.40 1.81 -10.33
N ASP A 246 17.33 1.40 -9.49
CA ASP A 246 17.30 1.62 -8.05
C ASP A 246 17.18 3.11 -7.75
N SER A 247 16.36 3.47 -6.77
CA SER A 247 16.14 4.86 -6.40
C SER A 247 15.89 5.02 -4.92
N VAL A 248 16.20 6.22 -4.42
CA VAL A 248 15.88 6.64 -3.05
C VAL A 248 15.12 7.95 -3.08
N ALA A 249 14.36 8.20 -2.00
CA ALA A 249 13.66 9.46 -1.81
C ALA A 249 13.63 9.81 -0.32
N PHE A 250 13.63 11.10 -0.02
CA PHE A 250 13.41 11.60 1.34
C PHE A 250 11.97 11.36 1.74
N ASN A 251 11.80 10.60 2.82
CA ASN A 251 10.52 10.34 3.45
C ASN A 251 10.74 10.08 4.93
N VAL A 252 10.22 10.94 5.78
CA VAL A 252 10.32 10.83 7.25
C VAL A 252 8.93 10.90 7.84
N GLN A 253 8.63 9.94 8.70
CA GLN A 253 7.36 9.87 9.42
C GLN A 253 7.60 9.80 10.93
N PRO A 254 7.12 10.78 11.71
CA PRO A 254 7.10 10.65 13.16
C PRO A 254 6.02 9.66 13.60
N ARG A 255 6.33 8.90 14.67
CA ARG A 255 5.37 8.03 15.35
C ARG A 255 4.92 8.64 16.68
N GLN A 256 3.74 8.27 17.15
CA GLN A 256 3.21 8.67 18.47
C GLN A 256 4.18 8.31 19.61
N THR A 257 4.92 7.22 19.45
CA THR A 257 5.94 6.77 20.39
C THR A 257 7.20 7.64 20.46
N GLY A 258 7.31 8.65 19.58
CA GLY A 258 8.47 9.54 19.43
C GLY A 258 9.58 9.01 18.54
N GLN A 259 9.43 7.82 17.98
CA GLN A 259 10.37 7.27 17.00
C GLN A 259 10.14 7.90 15.63
N LEU A 260 11.16 7.86 14.75
CA LEU A 260 11.03 8.25 13.36
C LEU A 260 11.17 7.02 12.47
N LEU A 261 10.29 6.92 11.48
CA LEU A 261 10.48 6.03 10.34
C LEU A 261 11.15 6.83 9.21
N ILE A 262 12.26 6.33 8.69
CA ILE A 262 13.02 6.94 7.60
C ILE A 262 12.96 6.00 6.40
N GLY A 263 12.52 6.52 5.28
CA GLY A 263 12.43 5.86 3.98
C GLY A 263 12.71 6.88 2.88
N SER A 264 12.55 6.51 1.65
CA SER A 264 12.28 5.18 1.13
C SER A 264 13.25 4.83 0.01
N SER A 265 13.37 3.56 -0.27
CA SER A 265 14.13 3.10 -1.43
C SER A 265 13.26 2.21 -2.33
N ARG A 266 13.75 1.99 -3.55
CA ARG A 266 13.14 1.09 -4.53
C ARG A 266 14.23 0.29 -5.22
N GLU A 267 14.03 -1.02 -5.29
CA GLU A 267 14.95 -1.96 -5.90
C GLU A 267 14.14 -3.11 -6.52
N PHE A 268 14.45 -3.45 -7.77
CA PHE A 268 13.91 -4.62 -8.45
C PHE A 268 14.87 -5.81 -8.37
N ASP A 269 14.35 -7.00 -8.68
CA ASP A 269 15.13 -8.24 -8.80
C ASP A 269 16.00 -8.55 -7.57
N ALA A 270 15.43 -8.26 -6.39
CA ALA A 270 16.10 -8.38 -5.10
C ALA A 270 15.46 -9.46 -4.20
N ASP A 271 14.75 -10.44 -4.79
CA ASP A 271 14.15 -11.55 -4.05
C ASP A 271 15.25 -12.36 -3.34
N ASP A 272 14.99 -12.69 -2.07
CA ASP A 272 15.86 -13.51 -1.21
C ASP A 272 17.29 -12.97 -0.98
N LYS A 273 17.56 -11.73 -1.42
CA LYS A 273 18.85 -11.07 -1.14
C LYS A 273 18.86 -10.43 0.25
N PRO A 274 20.02 -10.34 0.92
CA PRO A 274 20.16 -9.59 2.17
C PRO A 274 19.88 -8.09 1.96
N VAL A 275 19.77 -7.35 3.07
CA VAL A 275 19.66 -5.88 3.03
C VAL A 275 20.77 -5.30 2.16
N ASN A 276 20.40 -4.45 1.19
CA ASN A 276 21.36 -3.72 0.37
C ASN A 276 21.86 -2.51 1.16
N HIS A 277 23.02 -2.69 1.82
CA HIS A 277 23.60 -1.66 2.68
C HIS A 277 24.05 -0.42 1.91
N ALA A 278 24.44 -0.55 0.63
CA ALA A 278 24.80 0.59 -0.20
C ALA A 278 23.57 1.47 -0.49
N LEU A 279 22.46 0.84 -0.90
CA LEU A 279 21.19 1.53 -1.14
C LEU A 279 20.61 2.12 0.14
N LEU A 280 20.71 1.40 1.26
CA LEU A 280 20.34 1.88 2.58
C LEU A 280 21.16 3.13 2.98
N GLY A 281 22.47 3.10 2.81
CA GLY A 281 23.36 4.24 3.07
C GLY A 281 23.02 5.45 2.20
N TRP A 282 22.69 5.22 0.91
CA TRP A 282 22.23 6.29 0.03
C TRP A 282 20.89 6.88 0.50
N MET A 283 19.93 6.03 0.92
CA MET A 283 18.64 6.48 1.46
C MET A 283 18.79 7.33 2.72
N VAL A 284 19.64 6.92 3.67
CA VAL A 284 19.91 7.70 4.89
C VAL A 284 20.61 9.02 4.54
N LYS A 285 21.58 9.00 3.62
CA LYS A 285 22.24 10.22 3.14
C LYS A 285 21.24 11.17 2.49
N ARG A 286 20.29 10.66 1.70
CA ARG A 286 19.22 11.49 1.13
C ARG A 286 18.36 12.13 2.22
N ALA A 287 18.05 11.42 3.29
CA ALA A 287 17.33 11.99 4.43
C ALA A 287 18.13 13.09 5.12
N GLN A 288 19.46 12.94 5.29
CA GLN A 288 20.35 13.95 5.85
C GLN A 288 20.48 15.20 4.96
N GLU A 289 20.33 15.07 3.65
CA GLU A 289 20.31 16.23 2.73
C GLU A 289 19.13 17.19 3.01
N TYR A 290 18.02 16.67 3.54
CA TYR A 290 16.86 17.47 3.95
C TYR A 290 16.86 17.80 5.44
N MET A 291 17.27 16.87 6.29
CA MET A 291 17.30 16.98 7.75
C MET A 291 18.69 16.56 8.27
N PRO A 292 19.68 17.47 8.28
CA PRO A 292 21.07 17.13 8.65
C PRO A 292 21.20 16.46 10.01
N ALA A 293 20.39 16.86 10.99
CA ALA A 293 20.41 16.32 12.35
C ALA A 293 19.99 14.83 12.43
N ILE A 294 19.45 14.22 11.35
CA ILE A 294 19.25 12.75 11.29
C ILE A 294 20.59 12.02 11.48
N GLY A 295 21.72 12.64 11.11
CA GLY A 295 23.05 12.06 11.28
C GLY A 295 23.43 11.77 12.74
N ASP A 296 22.81 12.46 13.69
CA ASP A 296 23.08 12.32 15.13
C ASP A 296 22.11 11.33 15.82
N LEU A 297 21.11 10.82 15.08
CA LEU A 297 20.13 9.90 15.62
C LEU A 297 20.61 8.45 15.60
N GLN A 298 20.18 7.66 16.60
CA GLN A 298 20.48 6.25 16.65
C GLN A 298 19.36 5.44 16.02
N ALA A 299 19.72 4.59 15.06
CA ALA A 299 18.83 3.61 14.47
C ALA A 299 18.76 2.34 15.34
N ILE A 300 17.57 1.86 15.64
CA ILE A 300 17.39 0.61 16.40
C ILE A 300 17.10 -0.58 15.49
N ARG A 301 16.55 -0.35 14.30
CA ARG A 301 16.23 -1.43 13.35
C ARG A 301 16.21 -0.94 11.92
N VAL A 302 16.64 -1.84 11.04
CA VAL A 302 16.50 -1.73 9.58
C VAL A 302 15.74 -2.96 9.10
N TRP A 303 14.86 -2.79 8.13
CA TRP A 303 14.17 -3.92 7.49
C TRP A 303 13.81 -3.60 6.04
N THR A 304 13.38 -4.62 5.33
CA THR A 304 12.90 -4.52 3.95
C THR A 304 11.48 -5.05 3.84
N GLY A 305 10.80 -4.62 2.79
CA GLY A 305 9.50 -5.14 2.40
C GLY A 305 9.32 -5.08 0.90
N TYR A 306 8.36 -5.84 0.40
CA TYR A 306 8.10 -5.95 -1.04
C TYR A 306 6.76 -5.29 -1.39
N ARG A 307 6.82 -4.28 -2.26
CA ARG A 307 5.64 -3.68 -2.88
C ARG A 307 5.20 -4.58 -4.05
N ALA A 308 3.90 -4.71 -4.22
CA ALA A 308 3.28 -5.40 -5.35
C ALA A 308 3.15 -4.41 -6.52
N ALA A 309 4.16 -4.34 -7.38
CA ALA A 309 4.21 -3.36 -8.47
C ALA A 309 3.47 -3.89 -9.71
N THR A 310 2.60 -3.06 -10.28
CA THR A 310 1.93 -3.27 -11.57
C THR A 310 2.53 -2.35 -12.64
N PRO A 311 2.40 -2.66 -13.94
CA PRO A 311 2.97 -1.84 -15.01
C PRO A 311 2.43 -0.39 -15.08
N ASP A 312 1.18 -0.18 -14.68
CA ASP A 312 0.50 1.12 -14.69
C ASP A 312 0.34 1.74 -13.29
N LYS A 313 0.91 1.10 -12.25
CA LYS A 313 0.87 1.52 -10.85
C LYS A 313 -0.53 1.52 -10.21
N LEU A 314 -1.55 1.03 -10.91
CA LEU A 314 -2.90 0.85 -10.36
C LEU A 314 -3.10 -0.59 -9.85
N PRO A 315 -3.87 -0.79 -8.78
CA PRO A 315 -4.14 -2.13 -8.28
C PRO A 315 -4.99 -2.96 -9.23
N LEU A 316 -4.96 -4.27 -9.03
CA LEU A 316 -5.85 -5.24 -9.66
C LEU A 316 -6.98 -5.53 -8.69
N ILE A 317 -8.20 -5.06 -8.99
CA ILE A 317 -9.37 -5.23 -8.13
C ILE A 317 -10.55 -5.71 -8.99
N GLY A 318 -11.08 -6.88 -8.68
CA GLY A 318 -12.24 -7.44 -9.39
C GLY A 318 -11.99 -8.83 -9.96
N PRO A 319 -12.92 -9.33 -10.81
CA PRO A 319 -12.88 -10.69 -11.32
C PRO A 319 -11.68 -10.92 -12.25
N TRP A 320 -11.13 -12.12 -12.18
CA TRP A 320 -10.12 -12.60 -13.11
C TRP A 320 -10.81 -13.14 -14.37
N PRO A 321 -10.50 -12.63 -15.57
CA PRO A 321 -11.26 -12.97 -16.78
C PRO A 321 -11.14 -14.44 -17.23
N GLU A 322 -10.10 -15.16 -16.81
CA GLU A 322 -9.88 -16.56 -17.17
C GLU A 322 -10.57 -17.53 -16.20
N ASP A 323 -11.01 -17.06 -15.03
CA ASP A 323 -11.75 -17.84 -14.03
C ASP A 323 -12.71 -16.91 -13.26
N GLU A 324 -13.99 -16.96 -13.58
CA GLU A 324 -15.04 -16.12 -12.97
C GLU A 324 -15.20 -16.35 -11.45
N SER A 325 -14.69 -17.46 -10.92
CA SER A 325 -14.68 -17.72 -9.48
C SER A 325 -13.54 -17.02 -8.75
N VAL A 326 -12.54 -16.50 -9.47
CA VAL A 326 -11.35 -15.85 -8.91
C VAL A 326 -11.45 -14.34 -9.01
N PHE A 327 -11.18 -13.68 -7.91
CA PHE A 327 -11.09 -12.22 -7.80
C PHE A 327 -9.69 -11.81 -7.33
N LEU A 328 -9.28 -10.63 -7.71
CA LEU A 328 -8.02 -10.04 -7.29
C LEU A 328 -8.24 -8.84 -6.36
N ALA A 329 -7.37 -8.71 -5.36
CA ALA A 329 -7.24 -7.53 -4.51
C ALA A 329 -5.74 -7.33 -4.18
N THR A 330 -4.96 -6.99 -5.21
CA THR A 330 -3.48 -6.93 -5.14
C THR A 330 -2.91 -5.85 -6.06
N GLY A 331 -1.58 -5.73 -6.15
CA GLY A 331 -0.95 -4.79 -7.08
C GLY A 331 -0.96 -3.33 -6.63
N HIS A 332 -1.15 -3.06 -5.36
CA HIS A 332 -1.33 -1.70 -4.80
C HIS A 332 -0.04 -0.88 -4.74
N GLU A 333 1.07 -1.38 -5.26
CA GLU A 333 2.37 -0.70 -5.19
C GLU A 333 2.75 -0.39 -3.73
N GLY A 334 3.00 0.87 -3.39
CA GLY A 334 3.24 1.34 -2.02
C GLY A 334 2.00 1.87 -1.29
N LEU A 335 0.80 1.79 -1.88
CA LEU A 335 -0.42 2.44 -1.38
C LEU A 335 -1.46 1.48 -0.78
N GLY A 336 -1.12 0.20 -0.61
CA GLY A 336 -2.07 -0.80 -0.14
C GLY A 336 -2.69 -0.49 1.23
N ILE A 337 -1.98 0.22 2.11
CA ILE A 337 -2.49 0.67 3.40
C ILE A 337 -3.58 1.72 3.17
N THR A 338 -3.24 2.80 2.45
CA THR A 338 -4.18 3.86 2.10
C THR A 338 -5.42 3.31 1.42
N THR A 339 -5.26 2.49 0.37
CA THR A 339 -6.33 2.10 -0.56
C THR A 339 -7.15 0.88 -0.10
N SER A 340 -6.79 0.24 1.02
CA SER A 340 -7.38 -1.03 1.46
C SER A 340 -8.90 -1.00 1.63
N LEU A 341 -9.45 0.07 2.23
CA LEU A 341 -10.90 0.16 2.49
C LEU A 341 -11.70 0.38 1.21
N ALA A 342 -11.24 1.24 0.30
CA ALA A 342 -11.88 1.41 -1.00
C ALA A 342 -11.74 0.16 -1.88
N THR A 343 -10.61 -0.54 -1.81
CA THR A 343 -10.43 -1.84 -2.47
C THR A 343 -11.47 -2.86 -2.01
N ALA A 344 -11.71 -2.94 -0.70
CA ALA A 344 -12.71 -3.84 -0.14
C ALA A 344 -14.13 -3.51 -0.64
N LYS A 345 -14.48 -2.23 -0.72
CA LYS A 345 -15.76 -1.77 -1.27
C LYS A 345 -15.90 -2.09 -2.76
N LEU A 346 -14.86 -1.87 -3.57
CA LEU A 346 -14.85 -2.22 -4.99
C LEU A 346 -14.98 -3.73 -5.20
N LEU A 347 -14.25 -4.53 -4.42
CA LEU A 347 -14.31 -5.99 -4.47
C LEU A 347 -15.72 -6.49 -4.15
N LEU A 348 -16.28 -6.05 -3.03
CA LEU A 348 -17.64 -6.45 -2.62
C LEU A 348 -18.67 -6.06 -3.67
N ALA A 349 -18.59 -4.84 -4.20
CA ALA A 349 -19.50 -4.37 -5.24
C ALA A 349 -19.43 -5.24 -6.50
N SER A 350 -18.21 -5.66 -6.88
CA SER A 350 -18.00 -6.57 -8.02
C SER A 350 -18.60 -7.97 -7.77
N ILE A 351 -18.49 -8.51 -6.54
CA ILE A 351 -19.08 -9.80 -6.16
C ILE A 351 -20.62 -9.72 -6.12
N THR A 352 -21.18 -8.59 -5.66
CA THR A 352 -22.62 -8.45 -5.42
C THR A 352 -23.37 -7.74 -6.54
N GLY A 353 -22.71 -7.26 -7.57
CA GLY A 353 -23.31 -6.46 -8.65
C GLY A 353 -23.77 -5.06 -8.24
N LYS A 354 -23.28 -4.53 -7.12
CA LYS A 354 -23.66 -3.21 -6.61
C LYS A 354 -22.83 -2.09 -7.23
N LYS A 355 -23.37 -0.87 -7.21
CA LYS A 355 -22.64 0.34 -7.65
C LYS A 355 -21.66 0.80 -6.57
N THR A 356 -20.58 1.44 -7.01
CA THR A 356 -19.52 2.03 -6.18
C THR A 356 -19.52 3.55 -6.27
N ALA A 357 -18.86 4.22 -5.34
CA ALA A 357 -18.71 5.67 -5.34
C ALA A 357 -17.75 6.19 -6.43
N ILE A 358 -16.87 5.32 -6.93
CA ILE A 358 -15.93 5.62 -8.01
C ILE A 358 -16.04 4.56 -9.11
N ALA A 359 -15.57 4.86 -10.31
CA ALA A 359 -15.50 3.92 -11.41
C ALA A 359 -14.59 2.72 -11.06
N ALA A 360 -15.03 1.49 -11.35
CA ALA A 360 -14.25 0.27 -11.10
C ALA A 360 -13.32 -0.10 -12.27
N GLU A 361 -13.67 0.34 -13.47
CA GLU A 361 -13.03 -0.04 -14.73
C GLU A 361 -11.51 0.16 -14.75
N PRO A 362 -10.94 1.28 -14.20
CA PRO A 362 -9.50 1.48 -14.19
C PRO A 362 -8.72 0.42 -13.41
N TYR A 363 -9.37 -0.29 -12.49
CA TYR A 363 -8.71 -1.26 -11.60
C TYR A 363 -8.97 -2.71 -12.01
N LEU A 364 -9.84 -2.96 -13.01
CA LEU A 364 -10.17 -4.31 -13.42
C LEU A 364 -8.94 -5.06 -13.96
N PRO A 365 -8.75 -6.33 -13.55
CA PRO A 365 -7.62 -7.15 -14.01
C PRO A 365 -7.56 -7.32 -15.53
N GLY A 366 -8.70 -7.39 -16.19
CA GLY A 366 -8.83 -7.56 -17.65
C GLY A 366 -8.12 -6.52 -18.51
N ARG A 367 -7.77 -5.35 -17.95
CA ARG A 367 -7.03 -4.30 -18.68
C ARG A 367 -5.64 -4.72 -19.19
N PHE A 368 -5.11 -5.82 -18.68
CA PHE A 368 -3.80 -6.35 -19.10
C PHE A 368 -3.89 -7.56 -20.05
N LEU A 369 -5.06 -8.14 -20.29
CA LEU A 369 -5.20 -9.39 -21.08
C LEU A 369 -4.68 -9.25 -22.52
N SER A 370 -4.96 -8.15 -23.18
CA SER A 370 -4.47 -7.91 -24.56
C SER A 370 -2.95 -7.88 -24.65
N ARG A 371 -2.27 -7.41 -23.59
CA ARG A 371 -0.80 -7.41 -23.49
C ARG A 371 -0.26 -8.80 -23.18
N LEU A 372 -0.87 -9.53 -22.26
CA LEU A 372 -0.48 -10.89 -21.89
C LEU A 372 -0.56 -11.85 -23.09
N HIS A 373 -1.63 -11.79 -23.87
CA HIS A 373 -1.76 -12.60 -25.07
C HIS A 373 -0.71 -12.21 -26.15
N ALA A 374 -0.37 -10.94 -26.29
CA ALA A 374 0.66 -10.49 -27.24
C ALA A 374 2.07 -10.95 -26.82
N ASP A 375 2.37 -10.99 -25.52
CA ASP A 375 3.68 -11.44 -25.01
C ASP A 375 3.83 -12.97 -25.06
N LEU A 376 2.76 -13.72 -24.80
CA LEU A 376 2.73 -15.17 -24.99
C LEU A 376 2.91 -15.57 -26.47
N ALA A 377 2.30 -14.83 -27.37
CA ALA A 377 2.45 -15.06 -28.83
C ALA A 377 3.86 -14.71 -29.37
N ARG A 378 4.68 -13.99 -28.61
CA ARG A 378 6.06 -13.61 -28.97
C ARG A 378 7.14 -14.51 -28.38
N GLN A 379 6.80 -15.42 -27.47
CA GLN A 379 7.77 -16.43 -27.01
C GLN A 379 7.91 -17.47 -28.11
N PRO A 380 9.10 -17.63 -28.72
CA PRO A 380 9.33 -18.72 -29.66
C PRO A 380 9.16 -20.04 -28.91
N GLU A 381 8.42 -20.97 -29.51
CA GLU A 381 8.38 -22.36 -29.06
C GLU A 381 9.81 -22.82 -28.78
N ALA A 382 10.13 -23.03 -27.52
CA ALA A 382 11.39 -23.66 -27.13
C ALA A 382 11.35 -25.05 -27.76
N ALA A 383 12.09 -25.20 -28.82
CA ALA A 383 12.25 -26.41 -29.58
C ALA A 383 12.55 -27.55 -28.61
N HIS A 384 11.65 -28.53 -28.58
CA HIS A 384 11.98 -29.86 -28.07
C HIS A 384 13.03 -30.45 -29.02
N GLY A 385 14.27 -30.45 -28.58
CA GLY A 385 15.39 -31.17 -29.16
C GLY A 385 16.04 -32.01 -28.09
#